data_e6c56738c21f9626945ab650b1bcf3bb
#
_entry.id   e6c56738c21f9626945ab650b1bcf3bb
#
_cell.length_a   1.000
_cell.length_b   1.000
_cell.length_c   1.000
_cell.angle_alpha   90.00
_cell.angle_beta   90.00
_cell.angle_gamma   90.00
#
_symmetry.space_group_name_H-M   'P 1'
#
loop_
_entity.id
_entity.type
_entity.pdbx_description
1 polymer ?
#
loop_
_entity_poly.entity_id
_entity_poly.type
_entity_poly.pdbx_seq_one_letter_code
_entity_poly.pdbx_strand_id
1 'polypeptide(L)'
;MIIRTTVKSIQDIMRQDVGVDGDAQRISQLTWMFFLKIIDDQDHELELTKDGYRSPIPKAFQWRNWAADPEGITGEPLLNFINDELFPALKELKLTGKPGDRRRVVRDVFEDAYNYMKSGHLIRQVLNKINEIDFNNLDERRHFGEFYEQLLNDLQSAGNAGEYYTPRAVTSFMADRIDPHPGEILFDPACGTGGFITCAIRHMEKNYVRTPKQREKMHDALRAVEKKPLPHMLCVTNMLLHGIEDPSFVRHGNTLARPLISWCKDERVDIVLTNPPFGGREEDGIENNFPTFRTKETADLFLALIVRLLKPDGRAAVVLPDGSLFGEGIKTRLKEHLMEECNLHTIVRLPNSVFRPYASIGTNLLFFEKGAPTKDVWFYEHRVPVGQKAYSMTKPIRLEHFHDCMAWWGGKERKGRKETAHAWLVTADEIKARGYNLDIKNPHTIADDHGDPETLLADLVAAEAETVGLRDQLKAILSEALAR
;
A
#
# COMPACT_ATOMS: atom_id res chain seq x y z
N MET A 1 7.19 -24.74 -3.47
CA MET A 1 8.39 -24.77 -4.35
C MET A 1 8.02 -24.56 -5.82
N ILE A 2 7.00 -25.20 -6.34
CA ILE A 2 6.54 -25.13 -7.74
C ILE A 2 6.20 -23.70 -8.18
N ILE A 3 5.31 -22.99 -7.49
CA ILE A 3 4.84 -21.63 -7.87
C ILE A 3 6.00 -20.63 -8.03
N ARG A 4 6.94 -20.61 -7.08
CA ARG A 4 8.10 -19.71 -7.15
C ARG A 4 8.99 -19.98 -8.36
N THR A 5 9.13 -21.26 -8.75
CA THR A 5 9.88 -21.66 -9.94
C THR A 5 9.15 -21.27 -11.21
N THR A 6 7.83 -21.49 -11.27
CA THR A 6 6.97 -21.09 -12.40
C THR A 6 7.04 -19.59 -12.64
N VAL A 7 6.88 -18.77 -11.59
CA VAL A 7 6.92 -17.30 -11.75
C VAL A 7 8.33 -16.82 -12.13
N LYS A 8 9.40 -17.40 -11.59
CA LYS A 8 10.75 -17.07 -12.04
C LYS A 8 10.93 -17.39 -13.53
N SER A 9 10.43 -18.54 -13.98
CA SER A 9 10.44 -18.92 -15.41
C SER A 9 9.67 -17.91 -16.25
N ILE A 10 8.49 -17.45 -15.80
CA ILE A 10 7.71 -16.41 -16.49
C ILE A 10 8.51 -15.11 -16.61
N GLN A 11 9.13 -14.66 -15.53
CA GLN A 11 9.97 -13.44 -15.54
C GLN A 11 11.17 -13.59 -16.49
N ASP A 12 11.79 -14.76 -16.56
CA ASP A 12 12.91 -15.03 -17.45
C ASP A 12 12.48 -15.04 -18.93
N ILE A 13 11.28 -15.52 -19.25
CA ILE A 13 10.69 -15.42 -20.60
C ILE A 13 10.43 -13.95 -20.95
N MET A 14 9.82 -13.17 -20.04
CA MET A 14 9.52 -11.76 -20.27
C MET A 14 10.76 -10.89 -20.48
N ARG A 15 11.89 -11.22 -19.83
CA ARG A 15 13.16 -10.49 -20.03
C ARG A 15 13.72 -10.63 -21.45
N GLN A 16 13.27 -11.60 -22.23
CA GLN A 16 13.66 -11.78 -23.63
C GLN A 16 12.85 -10.89 -24.58
N ASP A 17 11.73 -10.29 -24.09
CA ASP A 17 10.87 -9.47 -24.92
C ASP A 17 11.34 -8.01 -24.93
N VAL A 18 11.53 -7.46 -26.12
CA VAL A 18 12.03 -6.08 -26.33
C VAL A 18 11.08 -4.98 -25.86
N GLY A 19 9.84 -5.30 -25.55
CA GLY A 19 8.83 -4.36 -25.05
C GLY A 19 8.78 -4.29 -23.52
N VAL A 20 9.60 -5.08 -22.80
CA VAL A 20 9.54 -5.21 -21.34
C VAL A 20 10.90 -4.89 -20.70
N ASP A 21 11.22 -3.60 -20.60
CA ASP A 21 12.53 -3.12 -20.16
C ASP A 21 12.73 -3.08 -18.65
N GLY A 22 11.65 -3.01 -17.85
CA GLY A 22 11.75 -2.77 -16.42
C GLY A 22 10.84 -3.65 -15.57
N ASP A 23 11.11 -3.68 -14.25
CA ASP A 23 10.31 -4.46 -13.29
C ASP A 23 8.85 -3.98 -13.25
N ALA A 24 8.61 -2.68 -13.31
CA ALA A 24 7.25 -2.12 -13.34
C ALA A 24 6.44 -2.61 -14.55
N GLN A 25 7.06 -2.66 -15.74
CA GLN A 25 6.39 -3.17 -16.95
C GLN A 25 6.14 -4.66 -16.85
N ARG A 26 7.11 -5.47 -16.35
CA ARG A 26 6.93 -6.91 -16.11
C ARG A 26 5.78 -7.18 -15.15
N ILE A 27 5.72 -6.43 -14.06
CA ILE A 27 4.68 -6.59 -13.05
C ILE A 27 3.32 -6.19 -13.61
N SER A 28 3.23 -5.06 -14.32
CA SER A 28 2.00 -4.64 -14.99
C SER A 28 1.51 -5.70 -15.98
N GLN A 29 2.43 -6.23 -16.81
CA GLN A 29 2.13 -7.29 -17.78
C GLN A 29 1.63 -8.58 -17.12
N LEU A 30 2.29 -9.01 -16.05
CA LEU A 30 1.87 -10.19 -15.29
C LEU A 30 0.52 -10.00 -14.61
N THR A 31 0.27 -8.81 -14.07
CA THR A 31 -0.91 -8.56 -13.24
C THR A 31 -2.21 -8.70 -14.03
N TRP A 32 -2.30 -8.13 -15.25
CA TRP A 32 -3.52 -8.30 -16.04
C TRP A 32 -3.73 -9.75 -16.50
N MET A 33 -2.65 -10.50 -16.76
CA MET A 33 -2.74 -11.92 -17.10
C MET A 33 -3.26 -12.74 -15.92
N PHE A 34 -2.68 -12.55 -14.74
CA PHE A 34 -3.16 -13.21 -13.52
C PHE A 34 -4.59 -12.81 -13.18
N PHE A 35 -4.92 -11.52 -13.30
CA PHE A 35 -6.28 -11.06 -13.06
C PHE A 35 -7.31 -11.80 -13.93
N LEU A 36 -7.06 -11.91 -15.24
CA LEU A 36 -7.96 -12.64 -16.16
C LEU A 36 -8.04 -14.12 -15.83
N LYS A 37 -6.91 -14.76 -15.54
CA LYS A 37 -6.88 -16.18 -15.17
C LYS A 37 -7.65 -16.44 -13.87
N ILE A 38 -7.42 -15.62 -12.84
CA ILE A 38 -8.08 -15.76 -11.54
C ILE A 38 -9.60 -15.55 -11.67
N ILE A 39 -10.01 -14.51 -12.40
CA ILE A 39 -11.45 -14.27 -12.65
C ILE A 39 -12.07 -15.44 -13.40
N ASP A 40 -11.42 -15.95 -14.45
CA ASP A 40 -11.98 -17.05 -15.24
C ASP A 40 -12.10 -18.35 -14.42
N ASP A 41 -11.11 -18.66 -13.59
CA ASP A 41 -11.15 -19.82 -12.70
C ASP A 41 -12.30 -19.69 -11.69
N GLN A 42 -12.45 -18.52 -11.05
CA GLN A 42 -13.57 -18.25 -10.14
C GLN A 42 -14.93 -18.29 -10.86
N ASP A 43 -15.03 -17.69 -12.05
CA ASP A 43 -16.27 -17.70 -12.82
C ASP A 43 -16.66 -19.11 -13.22
N HIS A 44 -15.69 -19.96 -13.57
CA HIS A 44 -15.95 -21.35 -13.88
C HIS A 44 -16.51 -22.12 -12.67
N GLU A 45 -15.95 -21.91 -11.48
CA GLU A 45 -16.48 -22.48 -10.24
C GLU A 45 -17.90 -21.96 -9.92
N LEU A 46 -18.12 -20.64 -10.08
CA LEU A 46 -19.42 -20.03 -9.84
C LEU A 46 -20.48 -20.49 -10.85
N GLU A 47 -20.12 -20.69 -12.13
CA GLU A 47 -21.00 -21.26 -13.16
C GLU A 47 -21.47 -22.68 -12.82
N LEU A 48 -20.63 -23.48 -12.11
CA LEU A 48 -20.95 -24.84 -11.68
C LEU A 48 -21.76 -24.89 -10.37
N THR A 49 -21.54 -23.91 -9.47
CA THR A 49 -22.08 -23.96 -8.10
C THR A 49 -23.26 -23.02 -7.85
N LYS A 50 -23.46 -22.01 -8.71
CA LYS A 50 -24.46 -20.96 -8.50
C LYS A 50 -25.41 -20.85 -9.69
N ASP A 51 -26.66 -21.27 -9.46
CA ASP A 51 -27.69 -21.25 -10.50
C ASP A 51 -27.85 -19.85 -11.13
N GLY A 52 -27.81 -19.81 -12.47
CA GLY A 52 -28.00 -18.59 -13.25
C GLY A 52 -26.81 -17.62 -13.26
N TYR A 53 -25.68 -17.98 -12.64
CA TYR A 53 -24.48 -17.19 -12.75
C TYR A 53 -23.94 -17.20 -14.19
N ARG A 54 -23.42 -16.05 -14.61
CA ARG A 54 -22.72 -15.90 -15.89
C ARG A 54 -21.50 -15.01 -15.70
N SER A 55 -20.39 -15.39 -16.28
CA SER A 55 -19.17 -14.59 -16.28
C SER A 55 -19.44 -13.14 -16.75
N PRO A 56 -18.83 -12.14 -16.10
CA PRO A 56 -18.86 -10.74 -16.58
C PRO A 56 -18.13 -10.57 -17.92
N ILE A 57 -17.24 -11.51 -18.27
CA ILE A 57 -16.41 -11.48 -19.49
C ILE A 57 -17.14 -12.19 -20.62
N PRO A 58 -17.29 -11.58 -21.80
CA PRO A 58 -17.88 -12.23 -22.98
C PRO A 58 -17.15 -13.52 -23.34
N LYS A 59 -17.87 -14.54 -23.78
CA LYS A 59 -17.36 -15.90 -24.00
C LYS A 59 -16.07 -15.94 -24.82
N ALA A 60 -15.97 -15.15 -25.88
CA ALA A 60 -14.78 -15.12 -26.75
C ALA A 60 -13.51 -14.65 -26.00
N PHE A 61 -13.67 -13.85 -24.95
CA PHE A 61 -12.57 -13.22 -24.21
C PHE A 61 -12.29 -13.86 -22.84
N GLN A 62 -13.05 -14.91 -22.47
CA GLN A 62 -12.77 -15.71 -21.27
C GLN A 62 -11.45 -16.45 -21.46
N TRP A 63 -10.59 -16.44 -20.43
CA TRP A 63 -9.26 -17.05 -20.47
C TRP A 63 -9.26 -18.48 -21.01
N ARG A 64 -10.21 -19.31 -20.58
CA ARG A 64 -10.37 -20.72 -20.99
C ARG A 64 -10.59 -20.90 -22.50
N ASN A 65 -11.04 -19.87 -23.24
CA ASN A 65 -11.39 -19.98 -24.64
C ASN A 65 -10.29 -19.51 -25.62
N TRP A 66 -9.28 -18.75 -25.14
CA TRP A 66 -8.21 -18.25 -26.01
C TRP A 66 -6.79 -18.51 -25.46
N ALA A 67 -6.66 -18.62 -24.11
CA ALA A 67 -5.36 -18.71 -23.46
C ALA A 67 -5.02 -20.12 -22.95
N ALA A 68 -6.03 -20.96 -22.65
CA ALA A 68 -5.83 -22.24 -21.99
C ALA A 68 -5.21 -23.33 -22.90
N ASP A 69 -5.46 -23.30 -24.20
CA ASP A 69 -4.88 -24.28 -25.14
C ASP A 69 -3.37 -24.00 -25.32
N PRO A 70 -2.46 -24.93 -24.98
CA PRO A 70 -1.03 -24.74 -25.16
C PRO A 70 -0.61 -24.50 -26.61
N GLU A 71 -1.33 -25.11 -27.56
CA GLU A 71 -1.13 -24.98 -29.01
C GLU A 71 -2.04 -23.93 -29.67
N GLY A 72 -2.70 -23.08 -28.83
CA GLY A 72 -3.60 -22.03 -29.32
C GLY A 72 -2.89 -20.92 -30.11
N ILE A 73 -3.63 -19.83 -30.39
CA ILE A 73 -3.10 -18.70 -31.18
C ILE A 73 -1.77 -18.19 -30.62
N THR A 74 -0.82 -17.89 -31.52
CA THR A 74 0.54 -17.43 -31.17
C THR A 74 1.04 -16.42 -32.22
N GLY A 75 2.22 -15.83 -32.01
CA GLY A 75 2.81 -14.88 -32.95
C GLY A 75 1.99 -13.60 -33.12
N GLU A 76 2.03 -13.03 -34.31
CA GLU A 76 1.31 -11.79 -34.66
C GLU A 76 -0.22 -11.89 -34.48
N PRO A 77 -0.90 -12.99 -34.82
CA PRO A 77 -2.32 -13.16 -34.54
C PRO A 77 -2.68 -13.02 -33.05
N LEU A 78 -1.84 -13.52 -32.12
CA LEU A 78 -2.07 -13.39 -30.71
C LEU A 78 -1.89 -11.93 -30.24
N LEU A 79 -0.89 -11.23 -30.76
CA LEU A 79 -0.69 -9.80 -30.45
C LEU A 79 -1.88 -8.96 -30.89
N ASN A 80 -2.36 -9.16 -32.13
CA ASN A 80 -3.50 -8.44 -32.68
C ASN A 80 -4.77 -8.76 -31.87
N PHE A 81 -5.02 -10.03 -31.55
CA PHE A 81 -6.14 -10.40 -30.69
C PHE A 81 -6.12 -9.67 -29.34
N ILE A 82 -4.96 -9.63 -28.66
CA ILE A 82 -4.84 -8.95 -27.36
C ILE A 82 -5.05 -7.44 -27.50
N ASN A 83 -4.38 -6.80 -28.46
CA ASN A 83 -4.34 -5.35 -28.55
C ASN A 83 -5.61 -4.77 -29.20
N ASP A 84 -6.14 -5.43 -30.21
CA ASP A 84 -7.20 -4.88 -31.07
C ASP A 84 -8.58 -5.44 -30.77
N GLU A 85 -8.67 -6.59 -30.08
CA GLU A 85 -9.95 -7.21 -29.74
C GLU A 85 -10.17 -7.34 -28.23
N LEU A 86 -9.28 -8.05 -27.50
CA LEU A 86 -9.45 -8.35 -26.07
C LEU A 86 -9.50 -7.08 -25.23
N PHE A 87 -8.46 -6.25 -25.28
CA PHE A 87 -8.38 -5.04 -24.44
C PHE A 87 -9.50 -4.05 -24.75
N PRO A 88 -9.81 -3.70 -26.00
CA PRO A 88 -10.96 -2.84 -26.32
C PRO A 88 -12.29 -3.41 -25.80
N ALA A 89 -12.54 -4.71 -26.00
CA ALA A 89 -13.78 -5.33 -25.53
C ALA A 89 -13.94 -5.28 -24.00
N LEU A 90 -12.84 -5.46 -23.24
CA LEU A 90 -12.89 -5.40 -21.77
C LEU A 90 -13.04 -3.96 -21.26
N LYS A 91 -12.43 -2.98 -21.92
CA LYS A 91 -12.60 -1.54 -21.61
C LYS A 91 -14.03 -1.04 -21.83
N GLU A 92 -14.71 -1.56 -22.83
CA GLU A 92 -16.03 -1.12 -23.27
C GLU A 92 -17.19 -1.97 -22.71
N LEU A 93 -16.94 -2.80 -21.69
CA LEU A 93 -17.98 -3.63 -21.07
C LEU A 93 -19.14 -2.78 -20.58
N LYS A 94 -20.35 -3.09 -21.11
CA LYS A 94 -21.59 -2.38 -20.74
C LYS A 94 -22.03 -2.77 -19.34
N LEU A 95 -22.08 -1.78 -18.46
CA LEU A 95 -22.52 -1.97 -17.08
C LEU A 95 -24.03 -2.06 -17.01
N THR A 96 -24.53 -2.91 -16.11
CA THR A 96 -26.00 -3.02 -15.85
C THR A 96 -26.53 -1.92 -14.94
N GLY A 97 -25.64 -1.15 -14.29
CA GLY A 97 -26.01 -0.14 -13.28
C GLY A 97 -26.46 -0.72 -11.94
N LYS A 98 -26.45 -2.04 -11.77
CA LYS A 98 -26.78 -2.70 -10.51
C LYS A 98 -25.59 -2.68 -9.54
N PRO A 99 -25.83 -2.61 -8.23
CA PRO A 99 -24.78 -2.87 -7.23
C PRO A 99 -24.19 -4.28 -7.42
N GLY A 100 -22.86 -4.42 -7.24
CA GLY A 100 -22.18 -5.72 -7.40
C GLY A 100 -22.01 -6.18 -8.85
N ASP A 101 -22.12 -5.29 -9.84
CA ASP A 101 -21.84 -5.64 -11.23
C ASP A 101 -20.32 -5.82 -11.44
N ARG A 102 -19.86 -7.07 -11.40
CA ARG A 102 -18.44 -7.46 -11.60
C ARG A 102 -17.84 -6.99 -12.93
N ARG A 103 -18.68 -6.63 -13.93
CA ARG A 103 -18.20 -6.01 -15.19
C ARG A 103 -17.46 -4.70 -14.92
N ARG A 104 -17.87 -3.95 -13.89
CA ARG A 104 -17.19 -2.74 -13.49
C ARG A 104 -15.74 -3.03 -13.08
N VAL A 105 -15.53 -4.07 -12.28
CA VAL A 105 -14.19 -4.48 -11.86
C VAL A 105 -13.29 -4.76 -13.05
N VAL A 106 -13.78 -5.55 -14.00
CA VAL A 106 -13.04 -5.87 -15.24
C VAL A 106 -12.76 -4.61 -16.04
N ARG A 107 -13.78 -3.77 -16.27
CA ARG A 107 -13.62 -2.53 -17.03
C ARG A 107 -12.62 -1.57 -16.37
N ASP A 108 -12.76 -1.33 -15.07
CA ASP A 108 -11.91 -0.39 -14.34
C ASP A 108 -10.44 -0.89 -14.31
N VAL A 109 -10.21 -2.21 -14.22
CA VAL A 109 -8.87 -2.81 -14.32
C VAL A 109 -8.26 -2.62 -15.71
N PHE A 110 -9.07 -2.74 -16.76
CA PHE A 110 -8.57 -2.62 -18.13
C PHE A 110 -8.58 -1.20 -18.69
N GLU A 111 -9.22 -0.22 -18.04
CA GLU A 111 -9.33 1.17 -18.52
C GLU A 111 -7.98 1.74 -18.98
N ASP A 112 -6.93 1.56 -18.16
CA ASP A 112 -5.56 2.01 -18.45
C ASP A 112 -4.55 0.86 -18.55
N ALA A 113 -5.02 -0.39 -18.69
CA ALA A 113 -4.14 -1.53 -18.91
C ALA A 113 -3.49 -1.46 -20.29
N TYR A 114 -2.23 -1.89 -20.35
CA TYR A 114 -1.43 -1.90 -21.57
C TYR A 114 -0.67 -3.22 -21.73
N ASN A 115 -0.61 -3.74 -22.95
CA ASN A 115 0.22 -4.88 -23.28
C ASN A 115 1.62 -4.39 -23.70
N TYR A 116 2.61 -4.61 -22.86
CA TYR A 116 3.99 -4.20 -23.11
C TYR A 116 4.73 -5.17 -24.02
N MET A 117 4.43 -6.48 -23.96
CA MET A 117 5.11 -7.49 -24.78
C MET A 117 4.87 -7.29 -26.27
N LYS A 118 5.92 -7.49 -27.06
CA LYS A 118 5.92 -7.33 -28.54
C LYS A 118 6.03 -8.65 -29.29
N SER A 119 6.31 -9.76 -28.60
CA SER A 119 6.39 -11.09 -29.18
C SER A 119 5.20 -11.96 -28.77
N GLY A 120 4.29 -12.23 -29.68
CA GLY A 120 3.18 -13.15 -29.43
C GLY A 120 3.64 -14.59 -29.15
N HIS A 121 4.84 -14.99 -29.60
CA HIS A 121 5.44 -16.28 -29.24
C HIS A 121 5.86 -16.31 -27.78
N LEU A 122 6.49 -15.24 -27.25
CA LEU A 122 6.84 -15.14 -25.85
C LEU A 122 5.60 -15.00 -24.97
N ILE A 123 4.59 -14.26 -25.42
CA ILE A 123 3.28 -14.20 -24.74
C ILE A 123 2.70 -15.61 -24.60
N ARG A 124 2.65 -16.44 -25.66
CA ARG A 124 2.15 -17.81 -25.59
C ARG A 124 2.90 -18.65 -24.56
N GLN A 125 4.23 -18.54 -24.52
CA GLN A 125 5.04 -19.24 -23.51
C GLN A 125 4.68 -18.79 -22.08
N VAL A 126 4.45 -17.48 -21.87
CA VAL A 126 4.00 -16.96 -20.56
C VAL A 126 2.62 -17.50 -20.19
N LEU A 127 1.66 -17.48 -21.13
CA LEU A 127 0.30 -18.02 -20.92
C LEU A 127 0.35 -19.51 -20.52
N ASN A 128 1.17 -20.30 -21.23
CA ASN A 128 1.34 -21.72 -20.92
C ASN A 128 1.89 -21.95 -19.50
N LYS A 129 2.82 -21.09 -19.04
CA LYS A 129 3.31 -21.13 -17.67
C LYS A 129 2.27 -20.71 -16.62
N ILE A 130 1.43 -19.72 -16.94
CA ILE A 130 0.33 -19.32 -16.05
C ILE A 130 -0.71 -20.43 -15.93
N ASN A 131 -0.97 -21.20 -17.01
CA ASN A 131 -1.90 -22.31 -16.98
C ASN A 131 -1.46 -23.49 -16.10
N GLU A 132 -0.18 -23.54 -15.68
CA GLU A 132 0.30 -24.52 -14.69
C GLU A 132 -0.22 -24.24 -13.26
N ILE A 133 -0.86 -23.06 -13.02
CA ILE A 133 -1.36 -22.63 -11.71
C ILE A 133 -2.87 -22.81 -11.65
N ASP A 134 -3.37 -23.53 -10.66
CA ASP A 134 -4.79 -23.70 -10.37
C ASP A 134 -5.22 -22.75 -9.22
N PHE A 135 -5.90 -21.66 -9.58
CA PHE A 135 -6.39 -20.69 -8.60
C PHE A 135 -7.69 -21.13 -7.87
N ASN A 136 -8.33 -22.23 -8.26
CA ASN A 136 -9.44 -22.84 -7.53
C ASN A 136 -8.93 -23.73 -6.40
N ASN A 137 -7.70 -24.25 -6.51
CA ASN A 137 -7.06 -24.94 -5.41
C ASN A 137 -6.69 -23.96 -4.28
N LEU A 138 -7.30 -24.14 -3.10
CA LEU A 138 -7.11 -23.24 -1.94
C LEU A 138 -5.64 -23.14 -1.49
N ASP A 139 -4.90 -24.24 -1.54
CA ASP A 139 -3.49 -24.26 -1.13
C ASP A 139 -2.61 -23.55 -2.16
N GLU A 140 -2.83 -23.78 -3.45
CA GLU A 140 -2.12 -23.10 -4.53
C GLU A 140 -2.42 -21.61 -4.52
N ARG A 141 -3.69 -21.21 -4.36
CA ARG A 141 -4.10 -19.81 -4.24
C ARG A 141 -3.45 -19.12 -3.06
N ARG A 142 -3.35 -19.79 -1.90
CA ARG A 142 -2.68 -19.24 -0.71
C ARG A 142 -1.18 -19.07 -0.94
N HIS A 143 -0.51 -20.08 -1.48
CA HIS A 143 0.91 -19.99 -1.81
C HIS A 143 1.19 -18.94 -2.88
N PHE A 144 0.28 -18.80 -3.87
CA PHE A 144 0.40 -17.75 -4.86
C PHE A 144 0.17 -16.36 -4.24
N GLY A 145 -0.76 -16.21 -3.29
CA GLY A 145 -0.97 -14.99 -2.52
C GLY A 145 0.29 -14.56 -1.75
N GLU A 146 0.99 -15.50 -1.11
CA GLU A 146 2.27 -15.24 -0.44
C GLU A 146 3.36 -14.80 -1.45
N PHE A 147 3.40 -15.44 -2.61
CA PHE A 147 4.29 -15.03 -3.70
C PHE A 147 3.92 -13.65 -4.26
N TYR A 148 2.62 -13.37 -4.44
CA TYR A 148 2.14 -12.08 -4.91
C TYR A 148 2.52 -10.95 -3.95
N GLU A 149 2.42 -11.20 -2.66
CA GLU A 149 2.94 -10.28 -1.64
C GLU A 149 4.46 -10.06 -1.78
N GLN A 150 5.24 -11.09 -2.12
CA GLN A 150 6.66 -10.93 -2.41
C GLN A 150 6.89 -10.07 -3.66
N LEU A 151 6.10 -10.27 -4.71
CA LEU A 151 6.13 -9.45 -5.92
C LEU A 151 5.84 -7.98 -5.62
N LEU A 152 4.86 -7.70 -4.74
CA LEU A 152 4.55 -6.35 -4.28
C LEU A 152 5.69 -5.73 -3.46
N ASN A 153 6.38 -6.54 -2.64
CA ASN A 153 7.58 -6.10 -1.93
C ASN A 153 8.73 -5.75 -2.91
N ASP A 154 8.89 -6.53 -3.98
CA ASP A 154 9.93 -6.27 -4.98
C ASP A 154 9.66 -4.97 -5.75
N LEU A 155 8.39 -4.55 -5.90
CA LEU A 155 8.02 -3.23 -6.42
C LEU A 155 8.58 -2.07 -5.60
N GLN A 156 8.71 -2.24 -4.28
CA GLN A 156 9.30 -1.21 -3.41
C GLN A 156 10.73 -0.85 -3.83
N SER A 157 11.44 -1.77 -4.48
CA SER A 157 12.80 -1.57 -4.98
C SER A 157 12.86 -1.03 -6.41
N ALA A 158 11.73 -0.96 -7.13
CA ALA A 158 11.64 -0.59 -8.54
C ALA A 158 11.39 0.92 -8.77
N GLY A 159 12.15 1.78 -8.11
CA GLY A 159 12.08 3.24 -8.30
C GLY A 159 10.71 3.83 -7.91
N ASN A 160 10.10 4.64 -8.79
CA ASN A 160 8.83 5.33 -8.52
C ASN A 160 7.64 4.40 -8.23
N ALA A 161 7.72 3.12 -8.56
CA ALA A 161 6.66 2.15 -8.23
C ALA A 161 6.63 1.78 -6.74
N GLY A 162 7.70 2.03 -6.01
CA GLY A 162 7.78 1.79 -4.55
C GLY A 162 6.87 2.68 -3.70
N GLU A 163 6.40 3.81 -4.24
CA GLU A 163 5.48 4.73 -3.55
C GLU A 163 4.12 4.11 -3.20
N TYR A 164 3.75 3.02 -3.88
CA TYR A 164 2.44 2.37 -3.70
C TYR A 164 2.44 1.26 -2.66
N TYR A 165 3.60 0.96 -2.08
CA TYR A 165 3.73 -0.16 -1.16
C TYR A 165 4.09 0.30 0.26
N THR A 166 3.23 -0.02 1.22
CA THR A 166 3.50 0.16 2.65
C THR A 166 3.99 -1.16 3.24
N PRO A 167 5.12 -1.19 3.98
CA PRO A 167 5.63 -2.41 4.61
C PRO A 167 4.56 -3.15 5.43
N ARG A 168 4.42 -4.45 5.22
CA ARG A 168 3.36 -5.28 5.86
C ARG A 168 3.44 -5.26 7.39
N ALA A 169 4.62 -5.09 7.97
CA ALA A 169 4.78 -4.90 9.41
C ALA A 169 4.03 -3.65 9.92
N VAL A 170 4.11 -2.54 9.17
CA VAL A 170 3.43 -1.28 9.50
C VAL A 170 1.92 -1.44 9.35
N THR A 171 1.45 -1.96 8.20
CA THR A 171 0.00 -2.14 7.97
C THR A 171 -0.61 -3.12 8.96
N SER A 172 0.09 -4.20 9.30
CA SER A 172 -0.37 -5.18 10.30
C SER A 172 -0.42 -4.59 11.71
N PHE A 173 0.61 -3.82 12.11
CA PHE A 173 0.63 -3.12 13.40
C PHE A 173 -0.53 -2.13 13.51
N MET A 174 -0.76 -1.32 12.49
CA MET A 174 -1.85 -0.34 12.49
C MET A 174 -3.22 -1.02 12.51
N ALA A 175 -3.42 -2.08 11.73
CA ALA A 175 -4.67 -2.86 11.74
C ALA A 175 -4.91 -3.51 13.13
N ASP A 176 -3.87 -4.06 13.74
CA ASP A 176 -3.98 -4.64 15.08
C ASP A 176 -4.33 -3.60 16.16
N ARG A 177 -3.76 -2.38 16.08
CA ARG A 177 -4.04 -1.32 17.06
C ARG A 177 -5.40 -0.65 16.88
N ILE A 178 -5.89 -0.56 15.65
CA ILE A 178 -7.23 -0.05 15.32
C ILE A 178 -8.30 -1.10 15.65
N ASP A 179 -7.97 -2.39 15.53
CA ASP A 179 -8.84 -3.51 15.88
C ASP A 179 -10.20 -3.46 15.17
N PRO A 180 -10.23 -3.59 13.82
CA PRO A 180 -11.48 -3.60 13.06
C PRO A 180 -12.34 -4.83 13.35
N HIS A 181 -13.69 -4.64 13.37
CA HIS A 181 -14.66 -5.70 13.57
C HIS A 181 -15.54 -5.90 12.32
N PRO A 182 -16.04 -7.14 12.08
CA PRO A 182 -16.96 -7.41 10.98
C PRO A 182 -18.23 -6.55 11.04
N GLY A 183 -18.47 -5.76 9.97
CA GLY A 183 -19.61 -4.86 9.86
C GLY A 183 -19.32 -3.40 10.18
N GLU A 184 -18.14 -3.07 10.72
CA GLU A 184 -17.65 -1.70 10.76
C GLU A 184 -17.18 -1.29 9.35
N ILE A 185 -17.64 -0.14 8.87
CA ILE A 185 -17.24 0.36 7.55
C ILE A 185 -15.78 0.82 7.64
N LEU A 186 -14.89 0.06 7.00
CA LEU A 186 -13.48 0.37 6.88
C LEU A 186 -13.18 0.98 5.52
N PHE A 187 -12.51 2.12 5.51
CA PHE A 187 -12.15 2.83 4.29
C PHE A 187 -10.65 3.12 4.20
N ASP A 188 -10.08 2.78 3.06
CA ASP A 188 -8.76 3.24 2.64
C ASP A 188 -8.91 4.15 1.41
N PRO A 189 -8.81 5.49 1.58
CA PRO A 189 -9.01 6.44 0.49
C PRO A 189 -7.83 6.55 -0.50
N ALA A 190 -6.70 5.87 -0.23
CA ALA A 190 -5.51 5.83 -1.07
C ALA A 190 -4.85 4.44 -0.93
N CYS A 191 -5.57 3.40 -1.35
CA CYS A 191 -5.29 2.03 -0.92
C CYS A 191 -4.02 1.42 -1.54
N GLY A 192 -3.43 2.02 -2.55
CA GLY A 192 -2.25 1.48 -3.21
C GLY A 192 -2.49 0.04 -3.67
N THR A 193 -1.68 -0.89 -3.19
CA THR A 193 -1.81 -2.34 -3.49
C THR A 193 -2.75 -3.09 -2.54
N GLY A 194 -3.50 -2.38 -1.69
CA GLY A 194 -4.49 -2.96 -0.77
C GLY A 194 -3.92 -3.51 0.54
N GLY A 195 -2.74 -3.01 0.95
CA GLY A 195 -2.04 -3.52 2.13
C GLY A 195 -2.80 -3.40 3.43
N PHE A 196 -3.45 -2.28 3.67
CA PHE A 196 -4.27 -2.09 4.86
C PHE A 196 -5.52 -2.96 4.84
N ILE A 197 -6.18 -3.06 3.69
CA ILE A 197 -7.39 -3.88 3.53
C ILE A 197 -7.07 -5.36 3.82
N THR A 198 -6.00 -5.92 3.22
CA THR A 198 -5.61 -7.31 3.45
C THR A 198 -5.22 -7.58 4.90
N CYS A 199 -4.51 -6.66 5.55
CA CYS A 199 -4.17 -6.80 6.97
C CYS A 199 -5.39 -6.70 7.88
N ALA A 200 -6.35 -5.83 7.57
CA ALA A 200 -7.61 -5.72 8.31
C ALA A 200 -8.47 -6.99 8.15
N ILE A 201 -8.58 -7.55 6.93
CA ILE A 201 -9.26 -8.83 6.67
C ILE A 201 -8.63 -9.94 7.51
N ARG A 202 -7.31 -10.12 7.43
CA ARG A 202 -6.58 -11.14 8.20
C ARG A 202 -6.78 -10.96 9.72
N HIS A 203 -6.77 -9.72 10.19
CA HIS A 203 -7.03 -9.41 11.60
C HIS A 203 -8.44 -9.82 12.02
N MET A 204 -9.46 -9.45 11.25
CA MET A 204 -10.85 -9.80 11.52
C MET A 204 -11.10 -11.32 11.42
N GLU A 205 -10.53 -11.99 10.42
CA GLU A 205 -10.63 -13.45 10.27
C GLU A 205 -10.01 -14.19 11.45
N LYS A 206 -8.83 -13.76 11.88
CA LYS A 206 -8.14 -14.38 13.02
C LYS A 206 -8.92 -14.20 14.33
N ASN A 207 -9.49 -13.04 14.58
CA ASN A 207 -10.00 -12.67 15.89
C ASN A 207 -11.54 -12.82 16.00
N TYR A 208 -12.31 -12.56 14.93
CA TYR A 208 -13.75 -12.32 15.00
C TYR A 208 -14.60 -13.14 14.06
N VAL A 209 -14.12 -13.46 12.84
CA VAL A 209 -14.91 -14.19 11.85
C VAL A 209 -14.92 -15.67 12.17
N ARG A 210 -16.12 -16.22 12.47
CA ARG A 210 -16.35 -17.63 12.79
C ARG A 210 -17.43 -18.26 11.92
N THR A 211 -18.22 -17.45 11.21
CA THR A 211 -19.35 -17.90 10.39
C THR A 211 -19.33 -17.25 9.01
N PRO A 212 -19.93 -17.88 7.97
CA PRO A 212 -20.07 -17.28 6.65
C PRO A 212 -20.76 -15.90 6.69
N LYS A 213 -21.79 -15.74 7.51
CA LYS A 213 -22.50 -14.47 7.68
C LYS A 213 -21.61 -13.35 8.24
N GLN A 214 -20.68 -13.66 9.14
CA GLN A 214 -19.71 -12.68 9.64
C GLN A 214 -18.70 -12.31 8.55
N ARG A 215 -18.31 -13.27 7.71
CA ARG A 215 -17.44 -13.03 6.56
C ARG A 215 -18.11 -12.12 5.53
N GLU A 216 -19.36 -12.38 5.19
CA GLU A 216 -20.16 -11.52 4.31
C GLU A 216 -20.26 -10.09 4.87
N LYS A 217 -20.61 -9.92 6.15
CA LYS A 217 -20.62 -8.60 6.81
C LYS A 217 -19.28 -7.88 6.75
N MET A 218 -18.18 -8.60 6.90
CA MET A 218 -16.83 -8.05 6.78
C MET A 218 -16.59 -7.52 5.36
N HIS A 219 -16.87 -8.34 4.34
CA HIS A 219 -16.65 -7.96 2.95
C HIS A 219 -17.52 -6.75 2.53
N ASP A 220 -18.80 -6.74 2.91
CA ASP A 220 -19.74 -5.67 2.58
C ASP A 220 -19.36 -4.31 3.19
N ALA A 221 -18.58 -4.33 4.27
CA ALA A 221 -18.17 -3.14 4.99
C ALA A 221 -16.84 -2.54 4.49
N LEU A 222 -16.16 -3.18 3.53
CA LEU A 222 -14.90 -2.67 2.99
C LEU A 222 -15.14 -1.60 1.93
N ARG A 223 -14.30 -0.56 1.92
CA ARG A 223 -14.27 0.52 0.93
C ARG A 223 -12.83 0.88 0.64
N ALA A 224 -12.50 1.09 -0.63
CA ALA A 224 -11.16 1.48 -1.05
C ALA A 224 -11.21 2.32 -2.33
N VAL A 225 -10.27 3.25 -2.47
CA VAL A 225 -10.08 4.04 -3.69
C VAL A 225 -8.60 4.11 -4.02
N GLU A 226 -8.27 3.94 -5.29
CA GLU A 226 -6.90 4.13 -5.79
C GLU A 226 -6.92 4.94 -7.09
N LYS A 227 -6.06 5.97 -7.14
CA LYS A 227 -5.97 6.91 -8.28
C LYS A 227 -5.17 6.34 -9.44
N LYS A 228 -4.13 5.56 -9.14
CA LYS A 228 -3.20 5.07 -10.15
C LYS A 228 -3.63 3.72 -10.72
N PRO A 229 -3.60 3.52 -12.06
CA PRO A 229 -4.10 2.29 -12.70
C PRO A 229 -3.39 1.03 -12.22
N LEU A 230 -2.05 1.02 -12.23
CA LEU A 230 -1.28 -0.16 -11.84
C LEU A 230 -1.53 -0.58 -10.38
N PRO A 231 -1.42 0.31 -9.37
CA PRO A 231 -1.77 -0.05 -8.00
C PRO A 231 -3.23 -0.50 -7.84
N HIS A 232 -4.18 0.13 -8.54
CA HIS A 232 -5.58 -0.29 -8.55
C HIS A 232 -5.71 -1.75 -9.03
N MET A 233 -5.13 -2.09 -10.19
CA MET A 233 -5.14 -3.44 -10.73
C MET A 233 -4.47 -4.44 -9.76
N LEU A 234 -3.34 -4.05 -9.15
CA LEU A 234 -2.65 -4.85 -8.13
C LEU A 234 -3.54 -5.07 -6.90
N CYS A 235 -4.23 -4.04 -6.41
CA CYS A 235 -5.15 -4.15 -5.28
C CYS A 235 -6.31 -5.10 -5.58
N VAL A 236 -6.97 -4.93 -6.71
CA VAL A 236 -8.10 -5.78 -7.13
C VAL A 236 -7.67 -7.25 -7.22
N THR A 237 -6.53 -7.52 -7.87
CA THR A 237 -5.97 -8.88 -7.97
C THR A 237 -5.64 -9.45 -6.59
N ASN A 238 -5.08 -8.62 -5.70
CA ASN A 238 -4.79 -8.99 -4.32
C ASN A 238 -6.06 -9.39 -3.55
N MET A 239 -7.16 -8.65 -3.73
CA MET A 239 -8.44 -8.99 -3.11
C MET A 239 -8.98 -10.33 -3.59
N LEU A 240 -8.94 -10.60 -4.90
CA LEU A 240 -9.33 -11.89 -5.47
C LEU A 240 -8.52 -13.06 -4.87
N LEU A 241 -7.20 -12.89 -4.73
CA LEU A 241 -6.32 -13.88 -4.10
C LEU A 241 -6.62 -14.12 -2.62
N HIS A 242 -7.16 -13.12 -1.91
CA HIS A 242 -7.63 -13.24 -0.53
C HIS A 242 -9.06 -13.77 -0.41
N GLY A 243 -9.64 -14.29 -1.51
CA GLY A 243 -10.96 -14.93 -1.50
C GLY A 243 -12.14 -13.96 -1.54
N ILE A 244 -11.90 -12.71 -1.89
CA ILE A 244 -12.99 -11.75 -2.15
C ILE A 244 -13.55 -12.07 -3.54
N GLU A 245 -14.79 -12.54 -3.61
CA GLU A 245 -15.44 -12.88 -4.89
C GLU A 245 -15.76 -11.64 -5.72
N ASP A 246 -16.18 -10.55 -5.07
CA ASP A 246 -16.52 -9.28 -5.72
C ASP A 246 -15.71 -8.13 -5.12
N PRO A 247 -14.54 -7.77 -5.70
CA PRO A 247 -13.72 -6.66 -5.25
C PRO A 247 -14.20 -5.30 -5.76
N SER A 248 -15.46 -5.13 -6.14
CA SER A 248 -16.03 -3.88 -6.68
C SER A 248 -16.04 -2.71 -5.69
N PHE A 249 -15.76 -2.97 -4.42
CA PHE A 249 -15.54 -1.94 -3.41
C PHE A 249 -14.21 -1.19 -3.60
N VAL A 250 -13.26 -1.74 -4.36
CA VAL A 250 -12.03 -1.05 -4.78
C VAL A 250 -12.35 -0.21 -6.01
N ARG A 251 -12.38 1.09 -5.86
CA ARG A 251 -12.73 2.04 -6.93
C ARG A 251 -11.48 2.63 -7.56
N HIS A 252 -11.46 2.69 -8.89
CA HIS A 252 -10.47 3.47 -9.62
C HIS A 252 -10.90 4.93 -9.64
N GLY A 253 -10.04 5.87 -9.17
CA GLY A 253 -10.31 7.29 -9.19
C GLY A 253 -9.59 8.09 -8.11
N ASN A 254 -9.74 9.41 -8.17
CA ASN A 254 -9.16 10.33 -7.20
C ASN A 254 -10.17 10.70 -6.11
N THR A 255 -9.95 10.23 -4.88
CA THR A 255 -10.82 10.54 -3.73
C THR A 255 -10.92 12.04 -3.46
N LEU A 256 -9.84 12.80 -3.74
CA LEU A 256 -9.78 14.25 -3.52
C LEU A 256 -10.48 15.07 -4.60
N ALA A 257 -10.82 14.46 -5.74
CA ALA A 257 -11.58 15.13 -6.82
C ALA A 257 -13.02 15.49 -6.41
N ARG A 258 -13.52 14.88 -5.34
CA ARG A 258 -14.85 15.14 -4.83
C ARG A 258 -14.81 16.23 -3.75
N PRO A 259 -15.67 17.28 -3.84
CA PRO A 259 -15.74 18.33 -2.83
C PRO A 259 -16.01 17.81 -1.43
N LEU A 260 -15.24 18.30 -0.45
CA LEU A 260 -15.32 17.88 0.96
C LEU A 260 -16.74 17.99 1.54
N ILE A 261 -17.48 19.04 1.15
CA ILE A 261 -18.84 19.29 1.61
C ILE A 261 -19.85 18.28 1.05
N SER A 262 -19.57 17.67 -0.10
CA SER A 262 -20.47 16.72 -0.74
C SER A 262 -20.49 15.33 -0.11
N TRP A 263 -19.56 15.05 0.81
CA TRP A 263 -19.56 13.83 1.60
C TRP A 263 -20.65 13.88 2.67
N CYS A 264 -21.73 13.11 2.45
CA CYS A 264 -22.91 13.08 3.30
C CYS A 264 -22.68 12.31 4.61
N LYS A 265 -23.60 12.47 5.57
CA LYS A 265 -23.51 11.74 6.86
C LYS A 265 -23.58 10.23 6.68
N ASP A 266 -24.38 9.76 5.72
CA ASP A 266 -24.56 8.32 5.45
C ASP A 266 -23.35 7.66 4.78
N GLU A 267 -22.41 8.47 4.26
CA GLU A 267 -21.16 8.00 3.68
C GLU A 267 -20.00 8.00 4.70
N ARG A 268 -20.25 8.40 5.94
CA ARG A 268 -19.25 8.35 6.99
C ARG A 268 -18.91 6.92 7.35
N VAL A 269 -17.67 6.73 7.77
CA VAL A 269 -17.07 5.42 8.03
C VAL A 269 -16.69 5.25 9.49
N ASP A 270 -16.63 4.03 9.94
CA ASP A 270 -16.24 3.69 11.30
C ASP A 270 -14.72 3.72 11.45
N ILE A 271 -14.00 3.32 10.39
CA ILE A 271 -12.54 3.15 10.43
C ILE A 271 -11.91 3.73 9.16
N VAL A 272 -10.81 4.47 9.35
CA VAL A 272 -9.87 4.80 8.27
C VAL A 272 -8.49 4.24 8.59
N LEU A 273 -7.95 3.46 7.66
CA LEU A 273 -6.57 2.96 7.67
C LEU A 273 -5.92 3.33 6.35
N THR A 274 -4.90 4.18 6.34
CA THR A 274 -4.34 4.67 5.09
C THR A 274 -2.91 5.20 5.22
N ASN A 275 -2.20 5.17 4.10
CA ASN A 275 -0.91 5.82 3.91
C ASN A 275 -1.02 6.74 2.68
N PRO A 276 -1.46 8.00 2.84
CA PRO A 276 -1.55 8.94 1.73
C PRO A 276 -0.18 9.19 1.08
N PRO A 277 -0.12 9.54 -0.22
CA PRO A 277 1.15 9.85 -0.90
C PRO A 277 1.92 10.98 -0.20
N PHE A 278 3.24 10.79 0.01
CA PHE A 278 4.12 11.77 0.65
C PHE A 278 4.64 12.80 -0.36
N GLY A 279 4.56 14.09 0.00
CA GLY A 279 5.15 15.17 -0.80
C GLY A 279 4.54 15.35 -2.18
N GLY A 280 3.46 14.66 -2.50
CA GLY A 280 2.70 14.83 -3.72
C GLY A 280 1.93 16.15 -3.74
N ARG A 281 1.75 16.71 -4.94
CA ARG A 281 0.86 17.85 -5.16
C ARG A 281 -0.26 17.44 -6.09
N GLU A 282 -1.47 17.79 -5.72
CA GLU A 282 -2.64 17.51 -6.55
C GLU A 282 -2.71 18.47 -7.75
N GLU A 283 -3.46 18.04 -8.75
CA GLU A 283 -3.77 18.81 -9.94
C GLU A 283 -4.46 20.14 -9.60
N ASP A 284 -4.27 21.14 -10.44
CA ASP A 284 -4.89 22.44 -10.28
C ASP A 284 -6.40 22.33 -10.23
N GLY A 285 -7.00 22.97 -9.24
CA GLY A 285 -8.44 22.95 -9.04
C GLY A 285 -8.91 21.99 -7.94
N ILE A 286 -8.17 20.94 -7.61
CA ILE A 286 -8.50 20.01 -6.50
C ILE A 286 -8.57 20.75 -5.16
N GLU A 287 -7.69 21.74 -4.93
CA GLU A 287 -7.68 22.56 -3.72
C GLU A 287 -8.98 23.33 -3.49
N ASN A 288 -9.78 23.58 -4.53
CA ASN A 288 -11.06 24.24 -4.41
C ASN A 288 -12.14 23.34 -3.76
N ASN A 289 -11.92 22.02 -3.78
CA ASN A 289 -12.78 21.06 -3.08
C ASN A 289 -12.60 21.15 -1.55
N PHE A 290 -11.58 21.87 -1.07
CA PHE A 290 -11.22 22.00 0.35
C PHE A 290 -11.14 23.49 0.76
N PRO A 291 -12.25 24.25 0.74
CA PRO A 291 -12.24 25.71 0.89
C PRO A 291 -11.63 26.16 2.22
N THR A 292 -11.81 25.40 3.31
CA THR A 292 -11.25 25.71 4.64
C THR A 292 -9.74 25.47 4.70
N PHE A 293 -9.24 24.46 3.99
CA PHE A 293 -7.84 24.01 4.01
C PHE A 293 -7.25 24.02 2.60
N ARG A 294 -7.28 25.17 1.95
CA ARG A 294 -6.86 25.31 0.56
C ARG A 294 -5.35 25.12 0.42
N THR A 295 -4.95 23.94 0.03
CA THR A 295 -3.55 23.54 -0.23
C THR A 295 -3.52 22.60 -1.42
N LYS A 296 -2.35 22.46 -2.05
CA LYS A 296 -2.13 21.42 -3.09
C LYS A 296 -1.41 20.19 -2.54
N GLU A 297 -1.01 20.20 -1.28
CA GLU A 297 -0.29 19.08 -0.69
C GLU A 297 -1.25 17.91 -0.40
N THR A 298 -1.00 16.80 -1.05
CA THR A 298 -1.88 15.61 -1.05
C THR A 298 -2.13 15.09 0.36
N ALA A 299 -1.09 14.94 1.19
CA ALA A 299 -1.21 14.43 2.55
C ALA A 299 -2.10 15.32 3.44
N ASP A 300 -2.03 16.65 3.27
CA ASP A 300 -2.84 17.60 4.02
C ASP A 300 -4.33 17.51 3.64
N LEU A 301 -4.61 17.37 2.33
CA LEU A 301 -5.98 17.22 1.84
C LEU A 301 -6.60 15.90 2.33
N PHE A 302 -5.82 14.81 2.35
CA PHE A 302 -6.27 13.54 2.92
C PHE A 302 -6.56 13.65 4.41
N LEU A 303 -5.73 14.34 5.19
CA LEU A 303 -5.99 14.53 6.62
C LEU A 303 -7.32 15.26 6.85
N ALA A 304 -7.58 16.37 6.10
CA ALA A 304 -8.86 17.08 6.15
C ALA A 304 -10.05 16.19 5.79
N LEU A 305 -9.90 15.37 4.75
CA LEU A 305 -10.92 14.42 4.30
C LEU A 305 -11.21 13.36 5.38
N ILE A 306 -10.18 12.77 5.98
CA ILE A 306 -10.32 11.71 6.99
C ILE A 306 -11.09 12.23 8.20
N VAL A 307 -10.74 13.41 8.72
CA VAL A 307 -11.48 14.02 9.84
C VAL A 307 -12.95 14.23 9.49
N ARG A 308 -13.27 14.61 8.23
CA ARG A 308 -14.65 14.77 7.76
C ARG A 308 -15.41 13.45 7.66
N LEU A 309 -14.73 12.38 7.20
CA LEU A 309 -15.36 11.10 6.89
C LEU A 309 -15.64 10.24 8.12
N LEU A 310 -14.92 10.42 9.21
CA LEU A 310 -15.17 9.63 10.42
C LEU A 310 -16.57 9.92 10.99
N LYS A 311 -17.27 8.85 11.36
CA LYS A 311 -18.46 8.91 12.22
C LYS A 311 -18.09 9.43 13.60
N PRO A 312 -19.02 9.93 14.42
CA PRO A 312 -18.83 10.01 15.86
C PRO A 312 -18.35 8.63 16.38
N ASP A 313 -17.34 8.62 17.26
CA ASP A 313 -16.65 7.44 17.78
C ASP A 313 -15.89 6.60 16.73
N GLY A 314 -15.87 7.05 15.47
CA GLY A 314 -15.02 6.47 14.43
C GLY A 314 -13.55 6.74 14.70
N ARG A 315 -12.68 5.83 14.27
CA ARG A 315 -11.24 5.88 14.56
C ARG A 315 -10.39 5.76 13.30
N ALA A 316 -9.21 6.35 13.35
CA ALA A 316 -8.28 6.31 12.22
C ALA A 316 -6.85 6.02 12.67
N ALA A 317 -6.11 5.35 11.79
CA ALA A 317 -4.66 5.33 11.82
C ALA A 317 -4.11 5.74 10.46
N VAL A 318 -3.26 6.76 10.46
CA VAL A 318 -2.77 7.41 9.25
C VAL A 318 -1.25 7.50 9.30
N VAL A 319 -0.59 7.17 8.19
CA VAL A 319 0.86 7.39 8.03
C VAL A 319 1.09 8.77 7.47
N LEU A 320 1.87 9.60 8.16
CA LEU A 320 2.24 10.94 7.70
C LEU A 320 3.75 11.19 7.81
N PRO A 321 4.34 11.95 6.87
CA PRO A 321 5.74 12.33 6.96
C PRO A 321 5.97 13.40 8.04
N ASP A 322 7.21 13.52 8.53
CA ASP A 322 7.61 14.55 9.50
C ASP A 322 7.18 15.95 9.10
N GLY A 323 7.21 16.27 7.78
CA GLY A 323 6.79 17.55 7.23
C GLY A 323 5.33 17.94 7.55
N SER A 324 4.46 16.96 7.77
CA SER A 324 3.08 17.21 8.20
C SER A 324 3.01 17.57 9.69
N LEU A 325 3.96 17.14 10.50
CA LEU A 325 3.98 17.37 11.95
C LEU A 325 4.51 18.75 12.31
N PHE A 326 5.63 19.18 11.69
CA PHE A 326 6.25 20.47 12.02
C PHE A 326 5.77 21.65 11.13
N GLY A 327 5.14 21.37 9.98
CA GLY A 327 4.75 22.41 9.04
C GLY A 327 3.85 23.49 9.63
N GLU A 328 3.98 24.72 9.13
CA GLU A 328 3.26 25.91 9.56
C GLU A 328 2.12 26.30 8.61
N GLY A 329 1.39 27.38 8.90
CA GLY A 329 0.33 27.93 8.05
C GLY A 329 -0.89 27.01 7.98
N ILE A 330 -1.22 26.46 6.81
CA ILE A 330 -2.36 25.57 6.64
C ILE A 330 -2.19 24.28 7.46
N LYS A 331 -0.97 23.76 7.58
CA LYS A 331 -0.67 22.59 8.40
C LYS A 331 -0.95 22.82 9.88
N THR A 332 -0.67 24.01 10.41
CA THR A 332 -1.05 24.41 11.78
C THR A 332 -2.57 24.32 11.95
N ARG A 333 -3.34 24.92 11.05
CA ARG A 333 -4.82 24.90 11.10
C ARG A 333 -5.40 23.49 10.96
N LEU A 334 -4.78 22.63 10.16
CA LEU A 334 -5.18 21.23 10.04
C LEU A 334 -4.94 20.44 11.32
N LYS A 335 -3.80 20.64 11.98
CA LYS A 335 -3.48 20.01 13.27
C LYS A 335 -4.38 20.52 14.39
N GLU A 336 -4.65 21.81 14.42
CA GLU A 336 -5.65 22.41 15.32
C GLU A 336 -7.01 21.76 15.11
N HIS A 337 -7.53 21.74 13.89
CA HIS A 337 -8.80 21.11 13.54
C HIS A 337 -8.83 19.61 13.91
N LEU A 338 -7.76 18.86 13.64
CA LEU A 338 -7.64 17.46 14.05
C LEU A 338 -7.78 17.32 15.58
N MET A 339 -7.07 18.15 16.35
CA MET A 339 -7.05 18.06 17.80
C MET A 339 -8.35 18.58 18.48
N GLU A 340 -9.10 19.44 17.80
CA GLU A 340 -10.41 19.92 18.26
C GLU A 340 -11.53 18.92 17.99
N GLU A 341 -11.54 18.31 16.79
CA GLU A 341 -12.57 17.41 16.35
C GLU A 341 -12.35 15.94 16.77
N CYS A 342 -11.09 15.59 17.05
CA CYS A 342 -10.67 14.24 17.36
C CYS A 342 -9.76 14.20 18.58
N ASN A 343 -9.80 13.08 19.29
CA ASN A 343 -8.81 12.72 20.29
C ASN A 343 -7.60 12.07 19.60
N LEU A 344 -6.58 12.87 19.27
CA LEU A 344 -5.28 12.37 18.80
C LEU A 344 -4.52 11.81 20.02
N HIS A 345 -4.64 10.51 20.25
CA HIS A 345 -4.16 9.87 21.48
C HIS A 345 -2.78 9.25 21.39
N THR A 346 -2.26 8.99 20.17
CA THR A 346 -0.95 8.32 20.02
C THR A 346 -0.29 8.70 18.70
N ILE A 347 0.99 9.03 18.75
CA ILE A 347 1.87 9.16 17.59
C ILE A 347 3.04 8.20 17.77
N VAL A 348 3.19 7.25 16.83
CA VAL A 348 4.37 6.35 16.79
C VAL A 348 5.33 6.88 15.73
N ARG A 349 6.51 7.31 16.16
CA ARG A 349 7.56 7.84 15.28
C ARG A 349 8.40 6.70 14.73
N LEU A 350 8.53 6.59 13.42
CA LEU A 350 9.30 5.56 12.74
C LEU A 350 10.66 6.11 12.26
N PRO A 351 11.73 5.30 12.25
CA PRO A 351 12.99 5.69 11.66
C PRO A 351 12.87 5.94 10.16
N ASN A 352 13.68 6.85 9.64
CA ASN A 352 13.70 7.24 8.22
C ASN A 352 14.05 6.10 7.24
N SER A 353 14.43 4.95 7.74
CA SER A 353 14.80 3.78 6.95
C SER A 353 13.64 2.82 6.65
N VAL A 354 12.47 3.00 7.27
CA VAL A 354 11.34 2.06 7.14
C VAL A 354 10.78 2.00 5.72
N PHE A 355 10.76 3.15 5.03
CA PHE A 355 10.24 3.26 3.67
C PHE A 355 11.32 3.30 2.59
N ARG A 356 12.58 2.98 2.93
CA ARG A 356 13.65 2.88 1.93
C ARG A 356 13.43 1.69 0.99
N PRO A 357 13.86 1.78 -0.27
CA PRO A 357 14.57 2.89 -0.92
C PRO A 357 13.68 4.05 -1.39
N TYR A 358 12.35 3.90 -1.36
CA TYR A 358 11.41 4.89 -1.90
C TYR A 358 11.50 6.25 -1.18
N ALA A 359 11.42 6.25 0.16
CA ALA A 359 11.50 7.47 0.95
C ALA A 359 12.54 7.32 2.06
N SER A 360 13.38 8.37 2.23
CA SER A 360 14.38 8.47 3.32
C SER A 360 13.99 9.56 4.31
N ILE A 361 12.67 9.74 4.54
CA ILE A 361 12.11 10.72 5.49
C ILE A 361 11.54 9.99 6.69
N GLY A 362 11.61 10.63 7.85
CA GLY A 362 10.92 10.17 9.04
C GLY A 362 9.41 10.17 8.79
N THR A 363 8.77 9.11 9.24
CA THR A 363 7.32 8.94 9.12
C THR A 363 6.71 8.67 10.48
N ASN A 364 5.44 9.01 10.62
CA ASN A 364 4.73 8.90 11.87
C ASN A 364 3.38 8.21 11.65
N LEU A 365 3.00 7.35 12.59
CA LEU A 365 1.70 6.71 12.63
C LEU A 365 0.84 7.47 13.63
N LEU A 366 -0.18 8.18 13.14
CA LEU A 366 -1.12 8.95 13.96
C LEU A 366 -2.36 8.09 14.20
N PHE A 367 -2.73 7.94 15.47
CA PHE A 367 -3.94 7.24 15.90
C PHE A 367 -4.87 8.21 16.63
N PHE A 368 -6.10 8.33 16.13
CA PHE A 368 -7.09 9.25 16.68
C PHE A 368 -8.52 8.73 16.56
N GLU A 369 -9.40 9.25 17.41
CA GLU A 369 -10.82 8.91 17.49
C GLU A 369 -11.66 10.19 17.38
N LYS A 370 -12.72 10.18 16.58
CA LYS A 370 -13.62 11.33 16.40
C LYS A 370 -14.63 11.43 17.55
N GLY A 371 -14.88 12.63 18.03
CA GLY A 371 -16.00 12.92 18.97
C GLY A 371 -15.58 13.62 20.26
N ALA A 372 -14.30 13.63 20.60
CA ALA A 372 -13.79 14.38 21.74
C ALA A 372 -12.50 15.12 21.34
N PRO A 373 -12.26 16.34 21.88
CA PRO A 373 -11.00 17.01 21.63
C PRO A 373 -9.83 16.28 22.31
N THR A 374 -8.65 16.46 21.73
CA THR A 374 -7.39 15.95 22.28
C THR A 374 -7.07 16.62 23.62
N LYS A 375 -6.77 15.83 24.63
CA LYS A 375 -6.27 16.30 25.94
C LYS A 375 -4.78 16.08 26.07
N ASP A 376 -4.35 14.88 25.75
CA ASP A 376 -2.96 14.44 25.89
C ASP A 376 -2.60 13.57 24.69
N VAL A 377 -1.37 13.69 24.20
CA VAL A 377 -0.82 12.88 23.12
C VAL A 377 0.35 12.07 23.64
N TRP A 378 0.25 10.76 23.53
CA TRP A 378 1.37 9.87 23.76
C TRP A 378 2.21 9.78 22.50
N PHE A 379 3.50 9.99 22.64
CA PHE A 379 4.50 9.72 21.64
C PHE A 379 5.22 8.41 21.95
N TYR A 380 5.52 7.63 20.93
CA TYR A 380 6.33 6.43 21.01
C TYR A 380 7.39 6.45 19.91
N GLU A 381 8.66 6.39 20.28
CA GLU A 381 9.79 6.33 19.36
C GLU A 381 10.14 4.87 19.05
N HIS A 382 9.80 4.41 17.85
CA HIS A 382 10.22 3.11 17.37
C HIS A 382 11.68 3.17 16.92
N ARG A 383 12.56 2.40 17.55
CA ARG A 383 13.99 2.33 17.24
C ARG A 383 14.32 1.10 16.42
N VAL A 384 15.39 1.22 15.62
CA VAL A 384 15.97 0.08 14.93
C VAL A 384 16.52 -0.91 15.96
N PRO A 385 16.37 -2.24 15.73
CA PRO A 385 16.89 -3.25 16.67
C PRO A 385 18.39 -3.10 16.96
N VAL A 386 18.79 -3.44 18.17
CA VAL A 386 20.19 -3.38 18.61
C VAL A 386 21.09 -4.19 17.64
N GLY A 387 22.20 -3.59 17.26
CA GLY A 387 23.14 -4.20 16.29
C GLY A 387 22.76 -3.99 14.80
N GLN A 388 21.68 -3.26 14.52
CA GLN A 388 21.26 -2.87 13.17
C GLN A 388 21.29 -1.34 13.05
N LYS A 389 21.99 -0.80 12.05
CA LYS A 389 22.06 0.66 11.83
C LYS A 389 20.80 1.25 11.20
N ALA A 390 20.15 0.49 10.32
CA ALA A 390 18.97 0.91 9.58
C ALA A 390 18.18 -0.30 9.07
N TYR A 391 16.91 -0.14 8.79
CA TYR A 391 16.15 -1.11 8.00
C TYR A 391 16.62 -1.04 6.55
N SER A 392 16.60 -2.19 5.86
CA SER A 392 17.03 -2.33 4.47
C SER A 392 16.25 -3.44 3.77
N MET A 393 16.42 -3.61 2.46
CA MET A 393 15.80 -4.70 1.71
C MET A 393 16.15 -6.09 2.26
N THR A 394 17.40 -6.29 2.71
CA THR A 394 17.87 -7.56 3.29
C THR A 394 17.50 -7.73 4.76
N LYS A 395 17.24 -6.64 5.47
CA LYS A 395 16.82 -6.60 6.87
C LYS A 395 15.60 -5.65 7.02
N PRO A 396 14.44 -6.00 6.44
CA PRO A 396 13.25 -5.15 6.50
C PRO A 396 12.66 -5.08 7.91
N ILE A 397 11.82 -4.09 8.13
CA ILE A 397 11.00 -4.03 9.35
C ILE A 397 10.06 -5.26 9.39
N ARG A 398 9.89 -5.85 10.58
CA ARG A 398 9.00 -6.99 10.84
C ARG A 398 8.03 -6.64 11.96
N LEU A 399 6.91 -7.37 12.04
CA LEU A 399 5.89 -7.12 13.08
C LEU A 399 6.45 -7.33 14.49
N GLU A 400 7.39 -8.27 14.65
CA GLU A 400 8.06 -8.54 15.93
C GLU A 400 8.80 -7.31 16.47
N HIS A 401 9.27 -6.43 15.61
CA HIS A 401 9.94 -5.20 16.02
C HIS A 401 9.00 -4.20 16.72
N PHE A 402 7.68 -4.37 16.58
CA PHE A 402 6.67 -3.58 17.28
C PHE A 402 6.24 -4.19 18.61
N HIS A 403 6.76 -5.34 19.04
CA HIS A 403 6.32 -6.03 20.26
C HIS A 403 6.39 -5.14 21.51
N ASP A 404 7.48 -4.39 21.69
CA ASP A 404 7.63 -3.48 22.83
C ASP A 404 6.58 -2.35 22.80
N CYS A 405 6.31 -1.79 21.61
CA CYS A 405 5.26 -0.81 21.42
C CYS A 405 3.87 -1.39 21.71
N MET A 406 3.62 -2.62 21.25
CA MET A 406 2.36 -3.32 21.49
C MET A 406 2.17 -3.64 22.98
N ALA A 407 3.21 -4.07 23.69
CA ALA A 407 3.18 -4.32 25.11
C ALA A 407 2.93 -3.03 25.90
N TRP A 408 3.58 -1.93 25.51
CA TRP A 408 3.39 -0.62 26.12
C TRP A 408 1.99 -0.03 25.87
N TRP A 409 1.28 -0.43 24.81
CA TRP A 409 0.06 0.21 24.31
C TRP A 409 -1.08 0.31 25.33
N GLY A 410 -1.14 -0.59 26.31
CA GLY A 410 -2.16 -0.58 27.38
C GLY A 410 -3.52 -1.14 26.94
N GLY A 411 -3.52 -2.11 26.01
CA GLY A 411 -4.73 -2.77 25.49
C GLY A 411 -5.62 -1.84 24.68
N LYS A 412 -6.88 -2.24 24.47
CA LYS A 412 -7.88 -1.45 23.71
C LYS A 412 -8.17 -0.11 24.38
N GLU A 413 -8.24 -0.08 25.68
CA GLU A 413 -8.56 1.12 26.47
C GLU A 413 -7.34 2.03 26.71
N ARG A 414 -6.16 1.61 26.24
CA ARG A 414 -4.92 2.38 26.39
C ARG A 414 -4.60 2.76 27.84
N LYS A 415 -5.01 1.90 28.78
CA LYS A 415 -4.80 2.12 30.23
C LYS A 415 -3.42 1.66 30.67
N GLY A 416 -2.91 2.32 31.73
CA GLY A 416 -1.66 1.91 32.37
C GLY A 416 -0.39 2.25 31.61
N ARG A 417 -0.45 3.08 30.55
CA ARG A 417 0.71 3.61 29.86
C ARG A 417 1.58 4.40 30.82
N LYS A 418 2.89 4.27 30.69
CA LYS A 418 3.88 4.99 31.46
C LYS A 418 4.95 5.56 30.55
N GLU A 419 5.58 6.63 30.97
CA GLU A 419 6.78 7.11 30.29
C GLU A 419 7.92 6.10 30.42
N THR A 420 8.68 5.97 29.35
CA THR A 420 9.80 5.06 29.22
C THR A 420 10.89 5.72 28.38
N ALA A 421 12.04 5.08 28.19
CA ALA A 421 13.06 5.56 27.28
C ALA A 421 12.58 5.72 25.81
N HIS A 422 11.41 5.16 25.46
CA HIS A 422 10.82 5.20 24.11
C HIS A 422 9.48 5.95 24.07
N ALA A 423 8.84 6.22 25.19
CA ALA A 423 7.49 6.78 25.24
C ALA A 423 7.41 7.96 26.22
N TRP A 424 6.73 9.02 25.80
CA TRP A 424 6.50 10.23 26.63
C TRP A 424 5.11 10.82 26.35
N LEU A 425 4.59 11.55 27.31
CA LEU A 425 3.30 12.22 27.25
C LEU A 425 3.51 13.73 27.02
N VAL A 426 2.66 14.32 26.18
CA VAL A 426 2.63 15.77 25.95
C VAL A 426 1.18 16.23 26.02
N THR A 427 0.91 17.27 26.78
CA THR A 427 -0.44 17.83 26.92
C THR A 427 -0.85 18.64 25.71
N ALA A 428 -2.16 18.72 25.45
CA ALA A 428 -2.69 19.54 24.35
C ALA A 428 -2.32 21.03 24.52
N ASP A 429 -2.23 21.52 25.76
CA ASP A 429 -1.85 22.91 26.03
C ASP A 429 -0.39 23.19 25.68
N GLU A 430 0.53 22.25 25.94
CA GLU A 430 1.92 22.35 25.49
C GLU A 430 2.02 22.36 23.95
N ILE A 431 1.23 21.50 23.28
CA ILE A 431 1.18 21.47 21.82
C ILE A 431 0.63 22.79 21.26
N LYS A 432 -0.43 23.34 21.86
CA LYS A 432 -0.99 24.67 21.48
C LYS A 432 0.03 25.78 21.66
N ALA A 433 0.73 25.80 22.79
CA ALA A 433 1.77 26.80 23.10
C ALA A 433 2.91 26.76 22.05
N ARG A 434 3.13 25.62 21.40
CA ARG A 434 4.10 25.42 20.31
C ARG A 434 3.51 25.66 18.91
N GLY A 435 2.33 26.29 18.78
CA GLY A 435 1.66 26.52 17.50
C GLY A 435 1.23 25.21 16.81
N TYR A 436 0.78 24.24 17.57
CA TYR A 436 0.39 22.89 17.09
C TYR A 436 1.51 22.14 16.38
N ASN A 437 2.76 22.41 16.71
CA ASN A 437 3.90 21.65 16.22
C ASN A 437 3.95 20.29 16.93
N LEU A 438 3.70 19.22 16.19
CA LEU A 438 3.71 17.83 16.66
C LEU A 438 5.07 17.13 16.48
N ASP A 439 6.07 17.81 15.91
CA ASP A 439 7.44 17.30 15.86
C ASP A 439 8.15 17.50 17.21
N ILE A 440 7.74 16.70 18.18
CA ILE A 440 8.26 16.71 19.52
C ILE A 440 9.23 15.55 19.68
N LYS A 441 10.50 15.89 19.92
CA LYS A 441 11.56 14.90 20.10
C LYS A 441 11.45 14.21 21.46
N ASN A 442 11.95 12.99 21.53
CA ASN A 442 11.98 12.21 22.74
C ASN A 442 12.86 12.90 23.81
N PRO A 443 12.28 13.33 24.95
CA PRO A 443 13.03 14.01 26.01
C PRO A 443 13.98 13.08 26.76
N HIS A 444 13.79 11.75 26.64
CA HIS A 444 14.64 10.75 27.28
C HIS A 444 15.81 10.29 26.39
N THR A 445 15.91 10.83 25.17
CA THR A 445 17.08 10.56 24.31
C THR A 445 18.26 11.30 24.92
N ILE A 446 19.21 10.55 25.48
CA ILE A 446 20.54 11.09 25.80
C ILE A 446 21.10 11.52 24.44
N ALA A 447 21.36 12.80 24.24
CA ALA A 447 22.09 13.26 23.07
C ALA A 447 23.38 12.46 23.05
N ASP A 448 23.61 11.72 21.96
CA ASP A 448 24.93 11.12 21.75
C ASP A 448 25.90 12.28 21.85
N ASP A 449 26.74 12.26 22.88
CA ASP A 449 27.87 13.16 22.95
C ASP A 449 28.76 12.76 21.79
N HIS A 450 28.61 13.50 20.69
CA HIS A 450 29.39 13.22 19.48
C HIS A 450 30.88 13.50 19.68
N GLY A 451 31.28 13.81 20.92
CA GLY A 451 32.65 14.14 21.28
C GLY A 451 33.03 15.58 20.88
N ASP A 452 34.26 15.89 21.18
CA ASP A 452 34.82 17.19 20.86
C ASP A 452 34.81 17.48 19.33
N PRO A 453 34.26 18.60 18.85
CA PRO A 453 34.21 18.94 17.43
C PRO A 453 35.58 18.89 16.74
N GLU A 454 36.68 19.23 17.42
CA GLU A 454 38.04 19.15 16.87
C GLU A 454 38.45 17.70 16.63
N THR A 455 38.11 16.79 17.53
CA THR A 455 38.35 15.35 17.36
C THR A 455 37.55 14.78 16.20
N LEU A 456 36.27 15.13 16.06
CA LEU A 456 35.41 14.72 14.94
C LEU A 456 35.93 15.25 13.60
N LEU A 457 36.44 16.48 13.58
CA LEU A 457 37.01 17.07 12.37
C LEU A 457 38.34 16.34 11.99
N ALA A 458 39.16 15.99 12.97
CA ALA A 458 40.38 15.21 12.76
C ALA A 458 40.05 13.80 12.20
N ASP A 459 39.06 13.14 12.76
CA ASP A 459 38.60 11.81 12.27
C ASP A 459 38.04 11.89 10.85
N LEU A 460 37.29 12.96 10.52
CA LEU A 460 36.79 13.19 9.16
C LEU A 460 37.95 13.36 8.17
N VAL A 461 38.95 14.18 8.49
CA VAL A 461 40.12 14.40 7.64
C VAL A 461 40.90 13.10 7.45
N ALA A 462 41.06 12.29 8.50
CA ALA A 462 41.72 10.99 8.41
C ALA A 462 40.95 10.02 7.50
N ALA A 463 39.61 9.93 7.62
CA ALA A 463 38.78 9.09 6.78
C ALA A 463 38.78 9.53 5.30
N GLU A 464 38.82 10.84 5.04
CA GLU A 464 38.97 11.38 3.68
C GLU A 464 40.32 11.02 3.06
N ALA A 465 41.41 11.12 3.83
CA ALA A 465 42.76 10.75 3.38
C ALA A 465 42.84 9.22 3.06
N GLU A 466 42.25 8.38 3.89
CA GLU A 466 42.15 6.95 3.63
C GLU A 466 41.37 6.64 2.35
N THR A 467 40.24 7.31 2.16
CA THR A 467 39.38 7.19 0.95
C THR A 467 40.16 7.58 -0.31
N VAL A 468 40.93 8.66 -0.27
CA VAL A 468 41.80 9.09 -1.37
C VAL A 468 42.85 8.02 -1.66
N GLY A 469 43.51 7.49 -0.63
CA GLY A 469 44.49 6.44 -0.77
C GLY A 469 43.97 5.14 -1.42
N LEU A 470 42.78 4.70 -0.99
CA LEU A 470 42.10 3.53 -1.56
C LEU A 470 41.69 3.78 -3.03
N ARG A 471 41.22 4.98 -3.35
CA ARG A 471 40.88 5.35 -4.72
C ARG A 471 42.11 5.35 -5.64
N ASP A 472 43.23 5.85 -5.17
CA ASP A 472 44.49 5.88 -5.95
C ASP A 472 45.07 4.48 -6.14
N GLN A 473 44.96 3.60 -5.15
CA GLN A 473 45.30 2.17 -5.28
C GLN A 473 44.42 1.49 -6.34
N LEU A 474 43.11 1.74 -6.30
CA LEU A 474 42.17 1.19 -7.28
C LEU A 474 42.49 1.67 -8.72
N LYS A 475 42.85 2.96 -8.88
CA LYS A 475 43.31 3.50 -10.16
C LYS A 475 44.57 2.84 -10.66
N ALA A 476 45.56 2.61 -9.79
CA ALA A 476 46.79 1.92 -10.13
C ALA A 476 46.54 0.50 -10.62
N ILE A 477 45.69 -0.28 -9.90
CA ILE A 477 45.29 -1.65 -10.28
C ILE A 477 44.58 -1.65 -11.64
N LEU A 478 43.63 -0.72 -11.85
CA LEU A 478 42.91 -0.61 -13.13
C LEU A 478 43.85 -0.24 -14.28
N SER A 479 44.80 0.69 -14.07
CA SER A 479 45.78 1.07 -15.07
C SER A 479 46.73 -0.11 -15.43
N GLU A 480 47.13 -0.91 -14.46
CA GLU A 480 47.92 -2.10 -14.70
C GLU A 480 47.14 -3.19 -15.46
N ALA A 481 45.86 -3.39 -15.11
CA ALA A 481 44.96 -4.32 -15.80
C ALA A 481 44.68 -3.94 -17.26
N LEU A 482 44.61 -2.64 -17.55
CA LEU A 482 44.38 -2.11 -18.92
C LEU A 482 45.65 -2.08 -19.77
N ALA A 483 46.82 -2.16 -19.15
CA ALA A 483 48.11 -2.21 -19.84
C ALA A 483 48.57 -3.64 -20.24
N ARG A 484 47.84 -4.66 -19.76
CA ARG A 484 47.92 -6.05 -20.18
C ARG A 484 46.95 -6.41 -21.27
#